data_6cb33e50558eb1f751a514048942c739
#
_entry.id   6cb33e50558eb1f751a514048942c739
#
_cell.length_a   1.000
_cell.length_b   1.000
_cell.length_c   1.000
_cell.angle_alpha   90.00
_cell.angle_beta   90.00
_cell.angle_gamma   90.00
#
_symmetry.space_group_name_H-M   'P 1'
#
loop_
_entity.id
_entity.type
_entity.pdbx_description
1 polymer ?
#
loop_
_entity_poly.entity_id
_entity_poly.type
_entity_poly.pdbx_seq_one_letter_code
_entity_poly.pdbx_strand_id
1 'polypeptide(L)'
;MYNDFHMASCPPRRFDNTHNISIHHCREGRIEWEVSNGAYLYLASGDIMLDSSVTENNHCSFPVSHYHGITITISVPEAVAGLGNLLPLFSIDLKQIEQQFALKTRPFIMHGNSVPDHVISELYQVPDNIRLEYLRVKILELLVTLKTVDPTVLGVERPYFYKTQVEKVKAIMSFMTNEPERHFTMEELSEKFDISTSALKQCFKGVYGTAIYTYMRNYRMDLAASLLTQTDEPITVIAGKVGYTNTSKFSEAFKKVKGKTPLEYRKIKI
;
A
#
# COMPACT_ATOMS: atom_id res chain seq x y z
N MET A 1 4.88 15.34 3.64
CA MET A 1 5.88 14.75 2.73
C MET A 1 5.16 13.94 1.67
N TYR A 2 5.49 14.16 0.42
CA TYR A 2 5.06 13.32 -0.69
C TYR A 2 6.00 12.12 -0.78
N ASN A 3 5.44 10.93 -0.89
CA ASN A 3 6.16 9.68 -0.98
C ASN A 3 5.89 9.07 -2.36
N ASP A 4 6.94 8.75 -3.09
CA ASP A 4 6.88 8.03 -4.37
C ASP A 4 8.05 7.06 -4.41
N PHE A 5 7.77 5.80 -4.13
CA PHE A 5 8.77 4.75 -3.98
C PHE A 5 8.54 3.65 -5.02
N HIS A 6 9.58 3.36 -5.79
CA HIS A 6 9.67 2.27 -6.75
C HIS A 6 10.78 1.30 -6.30
N MET A 7 10.62 0.71 -5.12
CA MET A 7 11.60 -0.17 -4.48
C MET A 7 10.91 -1.18 -3.57
N ALA A 8 11.63 -2.21 -3.15
CA ALA A 8 11.07 -3.25 -2.27
C ALA A 8 11.01 -2.81 -0.79
N SER A 9 11.93 -1.94 -0.34
CA SER A 9 11.98 -1.46 1.05
C SER A 9 12.68 -0.11 1.12
N CYS A 10 12.41 0.65 2.19
CA CYS A 10 13.15 1.87 2.48
C CYS A 10 14.02 1.68 3.73
N PRO A 11 15.16 2.40 3.83
CA PRO A 11 15.96 2.41 5.05
C PRO A 11 15.14 2.98 6.21
N PRO A 12 15.38 2.51 7.46
CA PRO A 12 14.69 3.02 8.62
C PRO A 12 14.94 4.52 8.78
N ARG A 13 13.87 5.29 8.95
CA ARG A 13 13.98 6.72 9.29
C ARG A 13 14.00 6.85 10.80
N ARG A 14 14.98 7.56 11.32
CA ARG A 14 14.99 8.00 12.72
C ARG A 14 14.15 9.28 12.79
N PHE A 15 13.03 9.22 13.49
CA PHE A 15 12.35 10.41 13.96
C PHE A 15 12.87 10.70 15.38
N ASP A 16 13.13 11.98 15.68
CA ASP A 16 13.44 12.37 17.04
C ASP A 16 12.25 11.99 17.94
N ASN A 17 12.55 11.63 19.21
CA ASN A 17 11.58 11.18 20.23
C ASN A 17 10.59 12.28 20.63
N THR A 18 9.96 12.93 19.66
CA THR A 18 8.94 13.95 19.89
C THR A 18 7.56 13.30 19.84
N HIS A 19 6.66 13.78 20.67
CA HIS A 19 5.26 13.38 20.64
C HIS A 19 4.61 13.87 19.34
N ASN A 20 4.43 12.98 18.40
CA ASN A 20 3.92 13.27 17.07
C ASN A 20 2.57 12.57 16.82
N ILE A 21 1.71 13.20 16.03
CA ILE A 21 0.58 12.56 15.36
C ILE A 21 0.93 12.49 13.88
N SER A 22 0.90 11.29 13.32
CA SER A 22 1.15 11.06 11.90
C SER A 22 -0.12 10.62 11.19
N ILE A 23 -0.33 11.16 10.00
CA ILE A 23 -1.44 10.82 9.10
C ILE A 23 -0.81 10.35 7.79
N HIS A 24 -1.05 9.10 7.46
CA HIS A 24 -0.55 8.47 6.25
C HIS A 24 -1.71 8.18 5.30
N HIS A 25 -1.62 8.64 4.07
CA HIS A 25 -2.56 8.31 3.02
C HIS A 25 -1.84 7.53 1.92
N CYS A 26 -2.38 6.38 1.56
CA CYS A 26 -1.90 5.57 0.43
C CYS A 26 -2.77 5.84 -0.80
N ARG A 27 -2.22 6.51 -1.79
CA ARG A 27 -2.90 6.75 -3.08
C ARG A 27 -2.80 5.53 -3.99
N GLU A 28 -1.59 4.97 -4.12
CA GLU A 28 -1.31 3.84 -4.99
C GLU A 28 -0.29 2.91 -4.36
N GLY A 29 -0.37 1.62 -4.71
CA GLY A 29 0.56 0.62 -4.22
C GLY A 29 0.22 0.13 -2.82
N ARG A 30 1.26 -0.19 -2.05
CA ARG A 30 1.10 -0.78 -0.73
C ARG A 30 2.34 -0.59 0.12
N ILE A 31 2.14 -0.29 1.41
CA ILE A 31 3.21 -0.24 2.39
C ILE A 31 2.94 -1.21 3.55
N GLU A 32 4.01 -1.80 4.05
CA GLU A 32 4.04 -2.73 5.17
C GLU A 32 4.87 -2.14 6.30
N TRP A 33 4.36 -2.20 7.53
CA TRP A 33 5.11 -1.90 8.74
C TRP A 33 5.16 -3.11 9.67
N GLU A 34 6.31 -3.35 10.26
CA GLU A 34 6.45 -4.28 11.38
C GLU A 34 6.03 -3.58 12.68
N VAL A 35 5.07 -4.16 13.41
CA VAL A 35 4.60 -3.64 14.69
C VAL A 35 5.23 -4.41 15.86
N SER A 36 5.19 -3.81 17.06
CA SER A 36 5.98 -4.22 18.23
C SER A 36 5.82 -5.67 18.70
N ASN A 37 4.83 -6.40 18.25
CA ASN A 37 4.58 -7.81 18.64
C ASN A 37 4.96 -8.85 17.58
N GLY A 38 5.80 -8.47 16.61
CA GLY A 38 6.20 -9.37 15.52
C GLY A 38 5.08 -9.66 14.52
N ALA A 39 4.15 -8.74 14.37
CA ALA A 39 3.12 -8.76 13.35
C ALA A 39 3.35 -7.67 12.31
N TYR A 40 2.69 -7.79 11.17
CA TYR A 40 2.74 -6.80 10.09
C TYR A 40 1.39 -6.13 9.89
N LEU A 41 1.44 -4.81 9.67
CA LEU A 41 0.32 -3.96 9.32
C LEU A 41 0.49 -3.48 7.87
N TYR A 42 -0.60 -3.46 7.12
CA TYR A 42 -0.61 -3.05 5.72
C TYR A 42 -1.54 -1.87 5.48
N LEU A 43 -1.04 -0.85 4.80
CA LEU A 43 -1.85 0.22 4.24
C LEU A 43 -1.96 0.02 2.73
N ALA A 44 -3.20 -0.03 2.24
CA ALA A 44 -3.52 -0.25 0.84
C ALA A 44 -3.98 1.04 0.16
N SER A 45 -4.07 1.03 -1.16
CA SER A 45 -4.63 2.15 -1.92
C SER A 45 -6.02 2.54 -1.40
N GLY A 46 -6.21 3.84 -1.16
CA GLY A 46 -7.40 4.43 -0.58
C GLY A 46 -7.49 4.36 0.95
N ASP A 47 -6.50 3.81 1.65
CA ASP A 47 -6.49 3.81 3.11
C ASP A 47 -5.84 5.07 3.68
N ILE A 48 -6.38 5.54 4.81
CA ILE A 48 -5.80 6.56 5.66
C ILE A 48 -5.48 5.93 7.01
N MET A 49 -4.26 6.13 7.51
CA MET A 49 -3.83 5.68 8.83
C MET A 49 -3.43 6.86 9.68
N LEU A 50 -3.91 6.87 10.91
CA LEU A 50 -3.46 7.77 11.97
C LEU A 50 -2.66 6.97 12.99
N ASP A 51 -1.51 7.47 13.41
CA ASP A 51 -0.76 6.93 14.55
C ASP A 51 -0.10 8.04 15.36
N SER A 52 0.21 7.75 16.62
CA SER A 52 1.02 8.60 17.50
C SER A 52 2.25 7.88 18.00
N SER A 53 2.49 6.64 17.52
CA SER A 53 3.58 5.84 18.01
C SER A 53 4.89 6.23 17.33
N VAL A 54 5.84 6.59 18.14
CA VAL A 54 7.26 6.49 17.81
C VAL A 54 7.56 4.99 17.75
N THR A 55 7.34 4.35 16.62
CA THR A 55 7.79 2.97 16.44
C THR A 55 9.31 3.01 16.34
N GLU A 56 10.00 2.49 17.35
CA GLU A 56 11.46 2.46 17.44
C GLU A 56 12.14 1.76 16.25
N ASN A 57 11.40 0.93 15.53
CA ASN A 57 11.84 0.20 14.35
C ASN A 57 10.98 0.54 13.14
N ASN A 58 11.24 1.69 12.53
CA ASN A 58 10.56 2.13 11.31
C ASN A 58 11.07 1.41 10.04
N HIS A 59 11.11 0.07 10.07
CA HIS A 59 11.28 -0.69 8.86
C HIS A 59 9.97 -0.73 8.10
N CYS A 60 9.96 -0.08 6.94
CA CYS A 60 8.86 -0.20 6.00
C CYS A 60 9.31 -0.99 4.77
N SER A 61 8.42 -1.79 4.22
CA SER A 61 8.63 -2.45 2.94
C SER A 61 7.42 -2.25 2.02
N PHE A 62 7.66 -2.44 0.73
CA PHE A 62 6.66 -2.25 -0.32
C PHE A 62 6.44 -3.58 -1.03
N PRO A 63 5.46 -4.39 -0.59
CA PRO A 63 5.27 -5.76 -1.10
C PRO A 63 5.05 -5.84 -2.60
N VAL A 64 4.56 -4.76 -3.21
CA VAL A 64 4.33 -4.66 -4.66
C VAL A 64 5.38 -3.78 -5.35
N SER A 65 6.50 -3.47 -4.67
CA SER A 65 7.62 -2.63 -5.15
C SER A 65 7.19 -1.24 -5.62
N HIS A 66 6.03 -0.78 -5.18
CA HIS A 66 5.46 0.53 -5.51
C HIS A 66 4.62 1.06 -4.35
N TYR A 67 4.82 2.34 -4.01
CA TYR A 67 4.00 3.07 -3.06
C TYR A 67 4.02 4.55 -3.40
N HIS A 68 2.83 5.12 -3.60
CA HIS A 68 2.62 6.55 -3.78
C HIS A 68 1.63 7.05 -2.73
N GLY A 69 2.02 8.06 -1.97
CA GLY A 69 1.20 8.54 -0.87
C GLY A 69 1.67 9.87 -0.26
N ILE A 70 0.93 10.32 0.74
CA ILE A 70 1.27 11.51 1.54
C ILE A 70 1.40 11.10 3.01
N THR A 71 2.44 11.60 3.66
CA THR A 71 2.59 11.55 5.11
C THR A 71 2.61 12.97 5.67
N ILE A 72 1.71 13.25 6.62
CA ILE A 72 1.65 14.48 7.39
C ILE A 72 2.03 14.11 8.82
N THR A 73 3.11 14.71 9.34
CA THR A 73 3.55 14.51 10.71
C THR A 73 3.43 15.84 11.45
N ILE A 74 2.74 15.83 12.57
CA ILE A 74 2.46 16.98 13.43
C ILE A 74 3.16 16.76 14.75
N SER A 75 4.20 17.54 15.02
CA SER A 75 4.82 17.61 16.36
C SER A 75 3.85 18.32 17.29
N VAL A 76 3.28 17.58 18.24
CA VAL A 76 2.25 18.13 19.15
C VAL A 76 2.79 19.30 19.97
N PRO A 77 3.99 19.26 20.57
CA PRO A 77 4.55 20.39 21.32
C PRO A 77 4.75 21.62 20.44
N GLU A 78 5.32 21.44 19.24
CA GLU A 78 5.58 22.54 18.31
C GLU A 78 4.29 23.15 17.74
N ALA A 79 3.30 22.32 17.43
CA ALA A 79 2.01 22.77 16.95
C ALA A 79 1.27 23.57 18.01
N VAL A 80 1.29 23.12 19.28
CA VAL A 80 0.70 23.89 20.41
C VAL A 80 1.44 25.21 20.62
N ALA A 81 2.76 25.23 20.53
CA ALA A 81 3.54 26.45 20.70
C ALA A 81 3.36 27.44 19.52
N GLY A 82 3.40 26.93 18.29
CA GLY A 82 3.34 27.77 17.07
C GLY A 82 1.94 28.19 16.64
N LEU A 83 0.92 27.36 16.93
CA LEU A 83 -0.47 27.57 16.52
C LEU A 83 -1.41 27.79 17.71
N GLY A 84 -0.86 28.10 18.91
CA GLY A 84 -1.60 28.18 20.16
C GLY A 84 -2.82 29.09 20.15
N ASN A 85 -2.82 30.18 19.34
CA ASN A 85 -3.97 31.05 19.16
C ASN A 85 -4.91 30.58 18.04
N LEU A 86 -4.44 29.79 17.10
CA LEU A 86 -5.20 29.38 15.93
C LEU A 86 -6.00 28.10 16.22
N LEU A 87 -5.40 27.12 16.91
CA LEU A 87 -6.06 25.85 17.22
C LEU A 87 -7.36 26.02 18.01
N PRO A 88 -7.43 26.85 19.09
CA PRO A 88 -8.66 27.11 19.80
C PRO A 88 -9.73 27.82 18.95
N LEU A 89 -9.32 28.69 18.00
CA LEU A 89 -10.28 29.36 17.09
C LEU A 89 -11.11 28.35 16.27
N PHE A 90 -10.50 27.23 15.88
CA PHE A 90 -11.16 26.12 15.20
C PHE A 90 -11.62 25.01 16.15
N SER A 91 -11.52 25.24 17.47
CA SER A 91 -11.81 24.22 18.49
C SER A 91 -11.04 22.92 18.27
N ILE A 92 -9.78 23.01 17.84
CA ILE A 92 -8.90 21.86 17.60
C ILE A 92 -8.13 21.60 18.91
N ASP A 93 -8.29 20.37 19.45
CA ASP A 93 -7.48 19.82 20.52
C ASP A 93 -6.78 18.54 20.03
N LEU A 94 -5.47 18.61 19.85
CA LEU A 94 -4.67 17.48 19.37
C LEU A 94 -4.67 16.31 20.34
N LYS A 95 -4.77 16.57 21.66
CA LYS A 95 -4.89 15.51 22.66
C LYS A 95 -6.23 14.79 22.58
N GLN A 96 -7.30 15.53 22.30
CA GLN A 96 -8.63 14.97 22.10
C GLN A 96 -8.65 14.08 20.85
N ILE A 97 -8.02 14.49 19.74
CA ILE A 97 -7.86 13.67 18.54
C ILE A 97 -7.13 12.38 18.88
N GLU A 98 -6.02 12.46 19.59
CA GLU A 98 -5.24 11.29 20.00
C GLU A 98 -6.05 10.30 20.86
N GLN A 99 -6.89 10.82 21.77
CA GLN A 99 -7.80 10.02 22.61
C GLN A 99 -8.95 9.42 21.79
N GLN A 100 -9.58 10.21 20.93
CA GLN A 100 -10.72 9.79 20.10
C GLN A 100 -10.36 8.57 19.24
N PHE A 101 -9.17 8.55 18.65
CA PHE A 101 -8.70 7.44 17.81
C PHE A 101 -7.86 6.41 18.57
N ALA A 102 -7.69 6.54 19.89
CA ALA A 102 -6.87 5.67 20.73
C ALA A 102 -5.43 5.47 20.22
N LEU A 103 -4.82 6.52 19.64
CA LEU A 103 -3.56 6.45 18.89
C LEU A 103 -2.36 5.99 19.75
N LYS A 104 -2.42 6.13 21.07
CA LYS A 104 -1.37 5.62 21.99
C LYS A 104 -1.32 4.11 22.09
N THR A 105 -2.40 3.43 21.73
CA THR A 105 -2.52 1.97 21.86
C THR A 105 -2.29 1.23 20.57
N ARG A 106 -2.78 1.79 19.46
CA ARG A 106 -2.68 1.19 18.13
C ARG A 106 -2.90 2.23 17.04
N PRO A 107 -2.34 2.02 15.83
CA PRO A 107 -2.72 2.79 14.66
C PRO A 107 -4.22 2.65 14.36
N PHE A 108 -4.85 3.75 13.97
CA PHE A 108 -6.23 3.77 13.49
C PHE A 108 -6.24 3.82 11.96
N ILE A 109 -6.98 2.92 11.32
CA ILE A 109 -7.09 2.88 9.85
C ILE A 109 -8.55 3.09 9.47
N MET A 110 -8.77 3.97 8.49
CA MET A 110 -10.04 4.14 7.80
C MET A 110 -9.85 3.97 6.30
N HIS A 111 -10.89 3.51 5.62
CA HIS A 111 -10.90 3.40 4.16
C HIS A 111 -11.35 4.71 3.52
N GLY A 112 -10.89 5.01 2.30
CA GLY A 112 -11.30 6.17 1.51
C GLY A 112 -12.82 6.28 1.29
N ASN A 113 -13.25 7.35 0.65
CA ASN A 113 -14.62 7.87 0.55
C ASN A 113 -15.15 8.55 1.82
N SER A 114 -14.26 9.00 2.69
CA SER A 114 -14.57 9.85 3.85
C SER A 114 -14.24 11.32 3.57
N VAL A 115 -14.72 12.24 4.39
CA VAL A 115 -14.37 13.67 4.27
C VAL A 115 -12.86 13.90 4.39
N PRO A 116 -12.13 13.26 5.33
CA PRO A 116 -10.66 13.33 5.36
C PRO A 116 -9.97 12.89 4.06
N ASP A 117 -10.48 11.86 3.39
CA ASP A 117 -9.93 11.37 2.12
C ASP A 117 -10.03 12.43 1.01
N HIS A 118 -11.18 13.11 0.92
CA HIS A 118 -11.37 14.21 -0.02
C HIS A 118 -10.36 15.35 0.22
N VAL A 119 -10.20 15.78 1.47
CA VAL A 119 -9.25 16.83 1.86
C VAL A 119 -7.81 16.47 1.49
N ILE A 120 -7.40 15.22 1.75
CA ILE A 120 -6.04 14.75 1.44
C ILE A 120 -5.86 14.61 -0.08
N SER A 121 -6.88 14.17 -0.80
CA SER A 121 -6.80 13.98 -2.26
C SER A 121 -6.51 15.28 -3.00
N GLU A 122 -6.98 16.41 -2.51
CA GLU A 122 -6.66 17.73 -3.08
C GLU A 122 -5.18 18.11 -2.93
N LEU A 123 -4.48 17.59 -1.94
CA LEU A 123 -3.05 17.87 -1.72
C LEU A 123 -2.15 17.38 -2.87
N TYR A 124 -2.61 16.41 -3.66
CA TYR A 124 -1.84 15.86 -4.77
C TYR A 124 -1.80 16.77 -6.01
N GLN A 125 -2.65 17.80 -6.06
CA GLN A 125 -2.81 18.66 -7.25
C GLN A 125 -2.48 20.14 -6.98
N VAL A 126 -1.74 20.43 -5.91
CA VAL A 126 -1.45 21.78 -5.49
C VAL A 126 -0.36 22.40 -6.37
N PRO A 127 -0.59 23.59 -6.98
CA PRO A 127 0.44 24.33 -7.70
C PRO A 127 1.62 24.70 -6.79
N ASP A 128 2.85 24.64 -7.33
CA ASP A 128 4.07 24.87 -6.57
C ASP A 128 4.14 26.27 -5.92
N ASN A 129 3.62 27.27 -6.60
CA ASN A 129 3.68 28.68 -6.18
C ASN A 129 2.84 29.03 -4.94
N ILE A 130 1.88 28.18 -4.56
CA ILE A 130 1.01 28.35 -3.37
C ILE A 130 1.06 27.14 -2.43
N ARG A 131 1.97 26.20 -2.68
CA ARG A 131 1.98 24.89 -2.01
C ARG A 131 2.04 25.00 -0.50
N LEU A 132 2.89 25.85 0.05
CA LEU A 132 3.09 25.95 1.49
C LEU A 132 1.85 26.54 2.18
N GLU A 133 1.29 27.60 1.65
CA GLU A 133 0.09 28.27 2.17
C GLU A 133 -1.11 27.33 2.09
N TYR A 134 -1.27 26.66 0.95
CA TYR A 134 -2.34 25.71 0.73
C TYR A 134 -2.26 24.51 1.69
N LEU A 135 -1.06 23.95 1.89
CA LEU A 135 -0.83 22.87 2.85
C LEU A 135 -1.22 23.29 4.27
N ARG A 136 -0.90 24.51 4.71
CA ARG A 136 -1.29 25.01 6.04
C ARG A 136 -2.80 25.04 6.22
N VAL A 137 -3.53 25.55 5.22
CA VAL A 137 -5.00 25.60 5.25
C VAL A 137 -5.59 24.18 5.26
N LYS A 138 -5.09 23.31 4.40
CA LYS A 138 -5.59 21.93 4.28
C LYS A 138 -5.30 21.08 5.51
N ILE A 139 -4.19 21.29 6.20
CA ILE A 139 -3.91 20.63 7.48
C ILE A 139 -4.93 21.06 8.54
N LEU A 140 -5.28 22.35 8.62
CA LEU A 140 -6.33 22.81 9.53
C LEU A 140 -7.69 22.21 9.19
N GLU A 141 -8.06 22.21 7.91
CA GLU A 141 -9.30 21.58 7.43
C GLU A 141 -9.34 20.09 7.77
N LEU A 142 -8.23 19.37 7.55
CA LEU A 142 -8.11 17.96 7.90
C LEU A 142 -8.30 17.73 9.41
N LEU A 143 -7.68 18.54 10.25
CA LEU A 143 -7.83 18.43 11.71
C LEU A 143 -9.27 18.73 12.15
N VAL A 144 -9.96 19.68 11.52
CA VAL A 144 -11.37 19.96 11.79
C VAL A 144 -12.24 18.78 11.36
N THR A 145 -12.00 18.21 10.18
CA THR A 145 -12.78 17.08 9.68
C THR A 145 -12.58 15.81 10.49
N LEU A 146 -11.39 15.57 11.04
CA LEU A 146 -11.12 14.43 11.92
C LEU A 146 -12.01 14.44 13.18
N LYS A 147 -12.43 15.59 13.67
CA LYS A 147 -13.36 15.68 14.81
C LYS A 147 -14.73 15.07 14.52
N THR A 148 -15.15 15.05 13.26
CA THR A 148 -16.46 14.52 12.83
C THR A 148 -16.43 13.01 12.57
N VAL A 149 -15.24 12.42 12.55
CA VAL A 149 -15.04 10.98 12.30
C VAL A 149 -15.45 10.20 13.55
N ASP A 150 -16.40 9.28 13.39
CA ASP A 150 -16.68 8.27 14.41
C ASP A 150 -15.78 7.05 14.18
N PRO A 151 -14.79 6.78 15.06
CA PRO A 151 -13.88 5.67 14.89
C PRO A 151 -14.57 4.30 14.93
N THR A 152 -15.74 4.20 15.55
CA THR A 152 -16.48 2.94 15.64
C THR A 152 -17.19 2.59 14.33
N VAL A 153 -17.49 3.60 13.51
CA VAL A 153 -18.18 3.44 12.22
C VAL A 153 -17.21 3.37 11.06
N LEU A 154 -16.20 4.24 11.05
CA LEU A 154 -15.26 4.36 9.92
C LEU A 154 -13.97 3.56 10.12
N GLY A 155 -13.70 3.10 11.33
CA GLY A 155 -12.54 2.24 11.60
C GLY A 155 -12.63 0.91 10.85
N VAL A 156 -11.58 0.60 10.10
CA VAL A 156 -11.45 -0.69 9.43
C VAL A 156 -10.52 -1.56 10.26
N GLU A 157 -11.06 -2.66 10.79
CA GLU A 157 -10.20 -3.67 11.38
C GLU A 157 -9.38 -4.33 10.28
N ARG A 158 -8.09 -3.97 10.20
CA ARG A 158 -7.15 -4.66 9.35
C ARG A 158 -6.57 -5.84 10.11
N PRO A 159 -6.58 -7.05 9.53
CA PRO A 159 -5.94 -8.18 10.19
C PRO A 159 -4.44 -7.91 10.30
N TYR A 160 -3.92 -8.08 11.50
CA TYR A 160 -2.49 -8.21 11.73
C TYR A 160 -2.08 -9.61 11.29
N PHE A 161 -1.03 -9.70 10.50
CA PHE A 161 -0.48 -10.98 10.08
C PHE A 161 0.80 -11.27 10.86
N TYR A 162 0.86 -12.44 11.48
CA TYR A 162 2.07 -12.87 12.16
C TYR A 162 3.23 -12.99 11.19
N LYS A 163 4.41 -12.62 11.64
CA LYS A 163 5.66 -12.63 10.85
C LYS A 163 5.89 -13.96 10.14
N THR A 164 5.67 -15.07 10.84
CA THR A 164 5.82 -16.42 10.29
C THR A 164 4.90 -16.70 9.09
N GLN A 165 3.65 -16.21 9.12
CA GLN A 165 2.72 -16.34 8.00
C GLN A 165 3.14 -15.46 6.81
N VAL A 166 3.57 -14.24 7.08
CA VAL A 166 4.03 -13.29 6.06
C VAL A 166 5.29 -13.81 5.38
N GLU A 167 6.25 -14.35 6.14
CA GLU A 167 7.47 -14.95 5.59
C GLU A 167 7.16 -16.15 4.69
N LYS A 168 6.24 -17.04 5.11
CA LYS A 168 5.76 -18.16 4.27
C LYS A 168 5.13 -17.65 2.96
N VAL A 169 4.28 -16.64 3.04
CA VAL A 169 3.63 -16.05 1.86
C VAL A 169 4.62 -15.39 0.92
N LYS A 170 5.62 -14.68 1.45
CA LYS A 170 6.72 -14.09 0.65
C LYS A 170 7.59 -15.17 -0.01
N ALA A 171 7.86 -16.27 0.70
CA ALA A 171 8.58 -17.43 0.15
C ALA A 171 7.77 -18.13 -0.95
N ILE A 172 6.46 -18.30 -0.77
CA ILE A 172 5.55 -18.83 -1.80
C ILE A 172 5.58 -17.95 -3.05
N MET A 173 5.52 -16.64 -2.87
CA MET A 173 5.58 -15.69 -3.99
C MET A 173 6.89 -15.82 -4.76
N SER A 174 8.02 -15.83 -4.08
CA SER A 174 9.33 -16.04 -4.70
C SER A 174 9.41 -17.39 -5.44
N PHE A 175 8.88 -18.44 -4.83
CA PHE A 175 8.84 -19.78 -5.46
C PHE A 175 8.03 -19.78 -6.76
N MET A 176 6.83 -19.16 -6.76
CA MET A 176 6.00 -19.11 -7.95
C MET A 176 6.56 -18.23 -9.06
N THR A 177 7.23 -17.13 -8.72
CA THR A 177 7.82 -16.21 -9.71
C THR A 177 9.11 -16.75 -10.34
N ASN A 178 9.78 -17.69 -9.69
CA ASN A 178 10.95 -18.38 -10.27
C ASN A 178 10.55 -19.42 -11.32
N GLU A 179 9.31 -19.91 -11.30
CA GLU A 179 8.76 -20.88 -12.27
C GLU A 179 7.46 -20.32 -12.87
N PRO A 180 7.50 -19.21 -13.63
CA PRO A 180 6.31 -18.50 -14.09
C PRO A 180 5.44 -19.32 -15.04
N GLU A 181 6.03 -20.28 -15.77
CA GLU A 181 5.33 -21.20 -16.68
C GLU A 181 4.52 -22.25 -15.93
N ARG A 182 4.85 -22.56 -14.69
CA ARG A 182 4.19 -23.61 -13.90
C ARG A 182 2.93 -23.10 -13.22
N HIS A 183 1.87 -23.89 -13.29
CA HIS A 183 0.62 -23.66 -12.56
C HIS A 183 0.64 -24.46 -11.27
N PHE A 184 0.58 -23.77 -10.14
CA PHE A 184 0.56 -24.36 -8.80
C PHE A 184 -0.87 -24.45 -8.30
N THR A 185 -1.23 -25.53 -7.63
CA THR A 185 -2.49 -25.65 -6.90
C THR A 185 -2.36 -25.05 -5.49
N MET A 186 -3.49 -24.69 -4.88
CA MET A 186 -3.48 -24.18 -3.51
C MET A 186 -3.04 -25.25 -2.51
N GLU A 187 -3.41 -26.50 -2.78
CA GLU A 187 -3.07 -27.68 -1.98
C GLU A 187 -1.56 -27.93 -2.01
N GLU A 188 -0.95 -27.90 -3.21
CA GLU A 188 0.50 -28.06 -3.37
C GLU A 188 1.29 -26.98 -2.61
N LEU A 189 0.86 -25.70 -2.70
CA LEU A 189 1.51 -24.61 -1.98
C LEU A 189 1.30 -24.73 -0.46
N SER A 190 0.11 -25.12 -0.05
CA SER A 190 -0.27 -25.35 1.35
C SER A 190 0.61 -26.42 2.00
N GLU A 191 0.76 -27.55 1.34
CA GLU A 191 1.57 -28.68 1.82
C GLU A 191 3.07 -28.31 1.84
N LYS A 192 3.59 -27.76 0.74
CA LYS A 192 5.01 -27.43 0.62
C LYS A 192 5.49 -26.42 1.65
N PHE A 193 4.66 -25.45 2.00
CA PHE A 193 5.05 -24.35 2.90
C PHE A 193 4.42 -24.46 4.29
N ASP A 194 3.75 -25.57 4.59
CA ASP A 194 3.11 -25.80 5.89
C ASP A 194 2.25 -24.60 6.33
N ILE A 195 1.28 -24.24 5.50
CA ILE A 195 0.31 -23.17 5.75
C ILE A 195 -1.06 -23.61 5.24
N SER A 196 -2.12 -23.48 6.05
CA SER A 196 -3.45 -23.88 5.58
C SER A 196 -3.89 -23.04 4.37
N THR A 197 -4.67 -23.61 3.45
CA THR A 197 -5.15 -22.91 2.24
C THR A 197 -5.94 -21.65 2.56
N SER A 198 -6.70 -21.64 3.67
CA SER A 198 -7.45 -20.45 4.13
C SER A 198 -6.51 -19.36 4.64
N ALA A 199 -5.52 -19.70 5.47
CA ALA A 199 -4.52 -18.76 5.96
C ALA A 199 -3.67 -18.21 4.80
N LEU A 200 -3.27 -19.06 3.84
CA LEU A 200 -2.57 -18.65 2.64
C LEU A 200 -3.37 -17.62 1.83
N LYS A 201 -4.65 -17.89 1.53
CA LYS A 201 -5.51 -16.96 0.79
C LYS A 201 -5.67 -15.62 1.50
N GLN A 202 -5.94 -15.65 2.80
CA GLN A 202 -6.14 -14.44 3.61
C GLN A 202 -4.85 -13.63 3.75
N CYS A 203 -3.74 -14.27 4.12
CA CYS A 203 -2.47 -13.62 4.32
C CYS A 203 -1.91 -13.09 2.97
N PHE A 204 -1.99 -13.87 1.88
CA PHE A 204 -1.55 -13.42 0.56
C PHE A 204 -2.32 -12.17 0.10
N LYS A 205 -3.66 -12.18 0.26
CA LYS A 205 -4.47 -10.98 -0.05
C LYS A 205 -4.12 -9.81 0.87
N GLY A 206 -3.81 -10.09 2.13
CA GLY A 206 -3.33 -9.08 3.08
C GLY A 206 -2.01 -8.44 2.64
N VAL A 207 -1.03 -9.24 2.26
CA VAL A 207 0.32 -8.81 1.85
C VAL A 207 0.29 -8.12 0.48
N TYR A 208 -0.29 -8.75 -0.55
CA TYR A 208 -0.21 -8.30 -1.94
C TYR A 208 -1.47 -7.56 -2.45
N GLY A 209 -2.52 -7.44 -1.63
CA GLY A 209 -3.74 -6.69 -1.98
C GLY A 209 -4.72 -7.42 -2.88
N THR A 210 -4.34 -8.56 -3.45
CA THR A 210 -5.15 -9.31 -4.41
C THR A 210 -5.01 -10.82 -4.21
N ALA A 211 -5.93 -11.59 -4.80
CA ALA A 211 -5.86 -13.04 -4.74
C ALA A 211 -4.64 -13.57 -5.51
N ILE A 212 -4.06 -14.68 -5.02
CA ILE A 212 -2.82 -15.29 -5.55
C ILE A 212 -2.87 -15.56 -7.06
N TYR A 213 -4.00 -16.10 -7.58
CA TYR A 213 -4.15 -16.35 -9.01
C TYR A 213 -4.23 -15.08 -9.85
N THR A 214 -4.87 -14.03 -9.32
CA THR A 214 -4.93 -12.72 -9.99
C THR A 214 -3.55 -12.08 -10.05
N TYR A 215 -2.80 -12.16 -8.93
CA TYR A 215 -1.44 -11.65 -8.87
C TYR A 215 -0.54 -12.36 -9.90
N MET A 216 -0.51 -13.69 -9.88
CA MET A 216 0.31 -14.48 -10.80
C MET A 216 -0.07 -14.29 -12.27
N ARG A 217 -1.37 -14.16 -12.57
CA ARG A 217 -1.80 -13.80 -13.93
C ARG A 217 -1.22 -12.44 -14.35
N ASN A 218 -1.32 -11.43 -13.52
CA ASN A 218 -0.80 -10.10 -13.84
C ASN A 218 0.73 -10.13 -13.99
N TYR A 219 1.44 -10.80 -13.07
CA TYR A 219 2.88 -11.00 -13.14
C TYR A 219 3.32 -11.66 -14.46
N ARG A 220 2.63 -12.72 -14.89
CA ARG A 220 2.90 -13.38 -16.17
C ARG A 220 2.67 -12.44 -17.37
N MET A 221 1.65 -11.59 -17.31
CA MET A 221 1.40 -10.60 -18.37
C MET A 221 2.43 -9.47 -18.37
N ASP A 222 2.96 -9.09 -17.21
CA ASP A 222 4.06 -8.13 -17.11
C ASP A 222 5.36 -8.71 -17.69
N LEU A 223 5.68 -9.96 -17.35
CA LEU A 223 6.82 -10.68 -17.92
C LEU A 223 6.67 -10.82 -19.44
N ALA A 224 5.49 -11.20 -19.94
CA ALA A 224 5.22 -11.28 -21.36
C ALA A 224 5.38 -9.93 -22.07
N ALA A 225 4.90 -8.85 -21.46
CA ALA A 225 5.06 -7.49 -21.98
C ALA A 225 6.54 -7.10 -22.13
N SER A 226 7.35 -7.40 -21.12
CA SER A 226 8.80 -7.20 -21.17
C SER A 226 9.46 -8.00 -22.29
N LEU A 227 9.13 -9.30 -22.41
CA LEU A 227 9.67 -10.15 -23.48
C LEU A 227 9.25 -9.67 -24.87
N LEU A 228 7.99 -9.21 -25.04
CA LEU A 228 7.50 -8.68 -26.31
C LEU A 228 8.24 -7.43 -26.79
N THR A 229 8.68 -6.57 -25.85
CA THR A 229 9.39 -5.33 -26.17
C THR A 229 10.90 -5.51 -26.30
N GLN A 230 11.49 -6.45 -25.54
CA GLN A 230 12.92 -6.66 -25.44
C GLN A 230 13.47 -7.74 -26.41
N THR A 231 12.59 -8.59 -26.96
CA THR A 231 13.00 -9.70 -27.82
C THR A 231 12.15 -9.76 -29.10
N ASP A 232 12.70 -10.44 -30.12
CA ASP A 232 11.97 -10.77 -31.35
C ASP A 232 11.40 -12.21 -31.34
N GLU A 233 11.35 -12.85 -30.18
CA GLU A 233 10.81 -14.21 -30.04
C GLU A 233 9.36 -14.32 -30.54
N PRO A 234 8.99 -15.44 -31.18
CA PRO A 234 7.61 -15.68 -31.59
C PRO A 234 6.64 -15.56 -30.41
N ILE A 235 5.44 -15.02 -30.66
CA ILE A 235 4.41 -14.86 -29.62
C ILE A 235 4.03 -16.21 -28.99
N THR A 236 4.09 -17.30 -29.77
CA THR A 236 3.87 -18.66 -29.27
C THR A 236 4.89 -19.10 -28.24
N VAL A 237 6.18 -18.74 -28.46
CA VAL A 237 7.27 -19.04 -27.52
C VAL A 237 7.09 -18.24 -26.23
N ILE A 238 6.80 -16.94 -26.35
CA ILE A 238 6.53 -16.08 -25.19
C ILE A 238 5.32 -16.58 -24.39
N ALA A 239 4.24 -17.00 -25.06
CA ALA A 239 3.09 -17.60 -24.41
C ALA A 239 3.49 -18.83 -23.58
N GLY A 240 4.32 -19.73 -24.13
CA GLY A 240 4.85 -20.91 -23.42
C GLY A 240 5.65 -20.53 -22.18
N LYS A 241 6.56 -19.55 -22.27
CA LYS A 241 7.39 -19.06 -21.16
C LYS A 241 6.59 -18.49 -19.99
N VAL A 242 5.37 -18.04 -20.25
CA VAL A 242 4.47 -17.53 -19.21
C VAL A 242 3.31 -18.48 -18.87
N GLY A 243 3.46 -19.77 -19.23
CA GLY A 243 2.55 -20.85 -18.81
C GLY A 243 1.28 -20.99 -19.63
N TYR A 244 1.24 -20.48 -20.85
CA TYR A 244 0.09 -20.66 -21.76
C TYR A 244 0.42 -21.64 -22.89
N THR A 245 -0.24 -22.77 -22.90
CA THR A 245 -0.15 -23.76 -23.99
C THR A 245 -0.97 -23.36 -25.22
N ASN A 246 -1.94 -22.44 -25.07
CA ASN A 246 -2.79 -21.96 -26.15
C ASN A 246 -2.59 -20.44 -26.35
N THR A 247 -2.08 -20.09 -27.53
CA THR A 247 -1.75 -18.70 -27.91
C THR A 247 -2.97 -17.79 -27.99
N SER A 248 -4.15 -18.32 -28.35
CA SER A 248 -5.38 -17.53 -28.38
C SER A 248 -5.83 -17.15 -26.98
N LYS A 249 -5.82 -18.09 -26.03
CA LYS A 249 -6.09 -17.82 -24.60
C LYS A 249 -5.07 -16.86 -24.00
N PHE A 250 -3.80 -16.97 -24.38
CA PHE A 250 -2.77 -16.01 -23.99
C PHE A 250 -3.10 -14.61 -24.50
N SER A 251 -3.42 -14.47 -25.80
CA SER A 251 -3.71 -13.18 -26.42
C SER A 251 -4.93 -12.50 -25.79
N GLU A 252 -5.97 -13.26 -25.46
CA GLU A 252 -7.15 -12.78 -24.75
C GLU A 252 -6.80 -12.29 -23.33
N ALA A 253 -6.07 -13.11 -22.56
CA ALA A 253 -5.63 -12.76 -21.21
C ALA A 253 -4.72 -11.52 -21.20
N PHE A 254 -3.78 -11.45 -22.16
CA PHE A 254 -2.88 -10.33 -22.33
C PHE A 254 -3.64 -9.03 -22.65
N LYS A 255 -4.56 -9.08 -23.64
CA LYS A 255 -5.40 -7.93 -24.00
C LYS A 255 -6.24 -7.45 -22.80
N LYS A 256 -6.80 -8.39 -22.02
CA LYS A 256 -7.58 -8.06 -20.82
C LYS A 256 -6.76 -7.32 -19.76
N VAL A 257 -5.47 -7.65 -19.59
CA VAL A 257 -4.60 -7.04 -18.58
C VAL A 257 -3.90 -5.78 -19.10
N LYS A 258 -3.42 -5.81 -20.36
CA LYS A 258 -2.60 -4.75 -20.97
C LYS A 258 -3.35 -3.80 -21.89
N GLY A 259 -4.64 -4.04 -22.15
CA GLY A 259 -5.47 -3.21 -23.00
C GLY A 259 -5.22 -3.39 -24.52
N LYS A 260 -4.13 -4.06 -24.91
CA LYS A 260 -3.69 -4.28 -26.30
C LYS A 260 -3.37 -5.75 -26.52
N THR A 261 -3.49 -6.21 -27.77
CA THR A 261 -3.03 -7.56 -28.14
C THR A 261 -1.49 -7.66 -28.07
N PRO A 262 -0.92 -8.86 -27.91
CA PRO A 262 0.54 -9.04 -27.92
C PRO A 262 1.21 -8.47 -29.16
N LEU A 263 0.58 -8.61 -30.34
CA LEU A 263 1.10 -8.10 -31.61
C LEU A 263 1.10 -6.56 -31.65
N GLU A 264 0.04 -5.91 -31.17
CA GLU A 264 -0.05 -4.46 -31.06
C GLU A 264 0.95 -3.93 -30.03
N TYR A 265 1.13 -4.65 -28.91
CA TYR A 265 2.05 -4.27 -27.84
C TYR A 265 3.50 -4.31 -28.29
N ARG A 266 3.89 -5.34 -29.08
CA ARG A 266 5.23 -5.47 -29.68
C ARG A 266 5.63 -4.27 -30.55
N LYS A 267 4.65 -3.63 -31.22
CA LYS A 267 4.90 -2.45 -32.07
C LYS A 267 5.24 -1.20 -31.30
N ILE A 268 5.03 -1.20 -29.96
CA ILE A 268 5.39 -0.11 -29.06
C ILE A 268 6.88 -0.30 -28.66
N LYS A 269 7.80 -0.46 -29.64
CA LYS A 269 9.24 -0.46 -29.34
C LYS A 269 9.59 0.94 -28.82
N ILE A 270 10.07 1.00 -27.59
CA ILE A 270 10.64 2.19 -26.94
C ILE A 270 12.06 2.40 -27.50
#